data_c5d6be54164f9e07635859560bb08fe5
#
_entry.id   c5d6be54164f9e07635859560bb08fe5
#
_cell.length_a   1.000
_cell.length_b   1.000
_cell.length_c   1.000
_cell.angle_alpha   90.00
_cell.angle_beta   90.00
_cell.angle_gamma   90.00
#
_symmetry.space_group_name_H-M   'P 1'
#
loop_
_entity.id
_entity.type
_entity.pdbx_description
1 polymer ?
#
loop_
_entity_poly.entity_id
_entity_poly.type
_entity_poly.pdbx_seq_one_letter_code
_entity_poly.pdbx_strand_id
1 'polypeptide(L)'
;MEKNFALVDLHLHLDGSLSLDSVKELAALQDIEIPDNDKELLEKLQVREGCRDLNEYLEKFDFPCSLMQTPVGINTAVRNLEAELAAQGLIYAEIRFAPQLHLQKGMNQSEVVAAAVKGMGQSTLKSTLILCCMRGKDNHEANLETIRVAKEFLGKGVGAVDLAGAEALFPTADFEDLFVLAKELGIPYTIHAGEADGPESVYKALEFGAKRIGHGVRSLEDGALIQRLAAEGITLELCPTSNLNTSMFESYEVYPLRKLMEAAVKVTVNTDNMTVSNTTVAEELKHLALSKEEMHLMAKNAVEASFTDAETKEWLKEEVEKRFL
;
A
#
# COMPACT_ATOMS: atom_id res chain seq x y z
N MET A 1 11.14 13.66 15.17
CA MET A 1 9.79 13.63 15.79
C MET A 1 9.88 12.86 17.10
N GLU A 2 9.23 13.32 18.16
CA GLU A 2 9.17 12.55 19.40
C GLU A 2 8.47 11.23 19.15
N LYS A 3 8.97 10.12 19.75
CA LYS A 3 8.52 8.73 19.53
C LYS A 3 7.08 8.41 19.99
N ASN A 4 6.23 9.41 20.13
CA ASN A 4 4.95 9.27 20.87
C ASN A 4 3.70 9.28 20.00
N PHE A 5 3.77 9.59 18.70
CA PHE A 5 2.57 9.60 17.86
C PHE A 5 2.17 8.18 17.44
N ALA A 6 0.87 7.95 17.32
CA ALA A 6 0.34 6.71 16.75
C ALA A 6 0.50 6.76 15.22
N LEU A 7 1.52 6.09 14.71
CA LEU A 7 1.76 5.98 13.28
C LEU A 7 1.00 4.78 12.72
N VAL A 8 0.30 4.99 11.62
CA VAL A 8 -0.48 3.98 10.89
C VAL A 8 -0.16 4.10 9.41
N ASP A 9 0.05 2.99 8.72
CA ASP A 9 0.21 2.94 7.27
C ASP A 9 -0.81 1.98 6.66
N LEU A 10 -1.68 2.48 5.80
CA LEU A 10 -2.72 1.68 5.14
C LEU A 10 -2.37 1.35 3.68
N HIS A 11 -1.26 1.91 3.16
CA HIS A 11 -0.86 1.76 1.78
C HIS A 11 0.66 1.55 1.68
N LEU A 12 1.07 0.30 1.83
CA LEU A 12 2.47 -0.11 1.91
C LEU A 12 2.68 -1.41 1.14
N HIS A 13 3.45 -1.36 0.05
CA HIS A 13 3.79 -2.54 -0.75
C HIS A 13 4.99 -3.29 -0.16
N LEU A 14 4.85 -4.62 0.01
CA LEU A 14 5.89 -5.50 0.52
C LEU A 14 7.16 -5.45 -0.33
N ASP A 15 6.99 -5.60 -1.64
CA ASP A 15 8.06 -5.66 -2.64
C ASP A 15 8.76 -4.31 -2.84
N GLY A 16 8.07 -3.19 -2.61
CA GLY A 16 8.64 -1.84 -2.65
C GLY A 16 9.26 -1.36 -1.35
N SER A 17 9.22 -2.17 -0.27
CA SER A 17 9.57 -1.71 1.09
C SER A 17 10.63 -2.56 1.80
N LEU A 18 11.31 -3.46 1.07
CA LEU A 18 12.38 -4.27 1.66
C LEU A 18 13.63 -3.42 1.93
N SER A 19 14.08 -3.38 3.18
CA SER A 19 15.35 -2.72 3.54
C SER A 19 16.56 -3.42 2.94
N LEU A 20 17.71 -2.74 2.93
CA LEU A 20 18.98 -3.35 2.48
C LEU A 20 19.32 -4.62 3.26
N ASP A 21 19.10 -4.63 4.56
CA ASP A 21 19.39 -5.79 5.41
C ASP A 21 18.46 -6.94 5.07
N SER A 22 17.16 -6.67 4.85
CA SER A 22 16.19 -7.65 4.36
C SER A 22 16.59 -8.21 3.00
N VAL A 23 17.00 -7.36 2.06
CA VAL A 23 17.44 -7.79 0.72
C VAL A 23 18.67 -8.68 0.81
N LYS A 24 19.67 -8.34 1.63
CA LYS A 24 20.87 -9.15 1.85
C LYS A 24 20.54 -10.51 2.47
N GLU A 25 19.65 -10.55 3.48
CA GLU A 25 19.19 -11.81 4.08
C GLU A 25 18.46 -12.68 3.06
N LEU A 26 17.54 -12.11 2.29
CA LEU A 26 16.76 -12.83 1.28
C LEU A 26 17.64 -13.38 0.15
N ALA A 27 18.63 -12.61 -0.31
CA ALA A 27 19.58 -13.03 -1.31
C ALA A 27 20.45 -14.22 -0.80
N ALA A 28 20.95 -14.11 0.42
CA ALA A 28 21.74 -15.17 1.06
C ALA A 28 20.93 -16.47 1.25
N LEU A 29 19.64 -16.39 1.62
CA LEU A 29 18.75 -17.54 1.80
C LEU A 29 18.47 -18.31 0.49
N GLN A 30 18.72 -17.69 -0.66
CA GLN A 30 18.36 -18.23 -1.98
C GLN A 30 19.56 -18.38 -2.92
N ASP A 31 20.79 -18.15 -2.43
CA ASP A 31 22.02 -18.14 -3.22
C ASP A 31 21.95 -17.21 -4.45
N ILE A 32 21.34 -16.02 -4.24
CA ILE A 32 21.25 -14.98 -5.28
C ILE A 32 22.40 -14.00 -5.10
N GLU A 33 23.19 -13.82 -6.17
CA GLU A 33 24.27 -12.83 -6.17
C GLU A 33 23.71 -11.39 -6.19
N ILE A 34 24.22 -10.56 -5.29
CA ILE A 34 23.89 -9.14 -5.19
C ILE A 34 25.18 -8.31 -5.20
N PRO A 35 25.12 -7.01 -5.53
CA PRO A 35 26.27 -6.12 -5.39
C PRO A 35 26.80 -6.11 -3.96
N ASP A 36 28.14 -6.18 -3.80
CA ASP A 36 28.82 -6.06 -2.50
C ASP A 36 28.72 -4.63 -1.93
N ASN A 37 28.50 -3.65 -2.78
CA ASN A 37 28.42 -2.24 -2.43
C ASN A 37 26.96 -1.82 -2.21
N ASP A 38 26.64 -1.33 -1.02
CA ASP A 38 25.30 -0.88 -0.64
C ASP A 38 24.73 0.20 -1.57
N LYS A 39 25.58 1.07 -2.11
CA LYS A 39 25.14 2.09 -3.07
C LYS A 39 24.64 1.47 -4.37
N GLU A 40 25.37 0.50 -4.91
CA GLU A 40 24.96 -0.20 -6.13
C GLU A 40 23.69 -1.04 -5.90
N LEU A 41 23.55 -1.61 -4.68
CA LEU A 41 22.35 -2.33 -4.31
C LEU A 41 21.15 -1.38 -4.20
N LEU A 42 21.31 -0.21 -3.58
CA LEU A 42 20.28 0.82 -3.50
C LEU A 42 19.86 1.33 -4.89
N GLU A 43 20.77 1.46 -5.85
CA GLU A 43 20.43 1.85 -7.23
C GLU A 43 19.50 0.85 -7.93
N LYS A 44 19.49 -0.42 -7.49
CA LYS A 44 18.52 -1.44 -7.97
C LYS A 44 17.16 -1.33 -7.31
N LEU A 45 17.09 -0.80 -6.10
CA LEU A 45 15.89 -0.77 -5.25
C LEU A 45 15.18 0.58 -5.29
N GLN A 46 15.93 1.69 -5.36
CA GLN A 46 15.40 3.03 -5.28
C GLN A 46 15.18 3.66 -6.64
N VAL A 47 14.13 4.44 -6.74
CA VAL A 47 13.91 5.29 -7.90
C VAL A 47 14.98 6.38 -7.96
N ARG A 48 15.36 6.76 -9.17
CA ARG A 48 16.34 7.84 -9.37
C ARG A 48 15.66 9.21 -9.22
N GLU A 49 16.43 10.18 -8.79
CA GLU A 49 16.01 11.57 -8.89
C GLU A 49 15.69 11.92 -10.37
N GLY A 50 14.52 12.53 -10.59
CA GLY A 50 14.02 12.85 -11.93
C GLY A 50 13.35 11.67 -12.64
N CYS A 51 12.82 10.68 -11.92
CA CYS A 51 11.92 9.68 -12.48
C CYS A 51 10.76 10.36 -13.24
N ARG A 52 10.44 9.85 -14.41
CA ARG A 52 9.52 10.53 -15.36
C ARG A 52 8.06 10.23 -15.10
N ASP A 53 7.76 9.00 -14.75
CA ASP A 53 6.39 8.52 -14.62
C ASP A 53 6.31 7.20 -13.84
N LEU A 54 5.08 6.74 -13.60
CA LEU A 54 4.80 5.49 -12.90
C LEU A 54 5.44 4.25 -13.58
N ASN A 55 5.57 4.22 -14.91
CA ASN A 55 6.12 3.03 -15.58
C ASN A 55 7.62 2.87 -15.25
N GLU A 56 8.40 3.97 -15.27
CA GLU A 56 9.81 3.95 -14.84
C GLU A 56 9.93 3.59 -13.35
N TYR A 57 9.02 4.08 -12.53
CA TYR A 57 8.94 3.74 -11.11
C TYR A 57 8.74 2.22 -10.88
N LEU A 58 7.83 1.60 -11.64
CA LEU A 58 7.51 0.18 -11.54
C LEU A 58 8.68 -0.76 -11.93
N GLU A 59 9.67 -0.29 -12.69
CA GLU A 59 10.87 -1.10 -13.00
C GLU A 59 11.67 -1.52 -11.76
N LYS A 60 11.47 -0.84 -10.62
CA LYS A 60 12.18 -1.14 -9.36
C LYS A 60 11.67 -2.38 -8.63
N PHE A 61 10.54 -2.94 -9.04
CA PHE A 61 9.91 -4.10 -8.37
C PHE A 61 10.44 -5.46 -8.84
N ASP A 62 11.01 -5.55 -10.05
CA ASP A 62 11.49 -6.81 -10.61
C ASP A 62 12.52 -7.51 -9.72
N PHE A 63 13.48 -6.75 -9.21
CA PHE A 63 14.54 -7.30 -8.38
C PHE A 63 14.04 -7.75 -7.00
N PRO A 64 13.32 -6.94 -6.20
CA PRO A 64 12.71 -7.39 -4.95
C PRO A 64 11.78 -8.60 -5.13
N CYS A 65 10.93 -8.62 -6.16
CA CYS A 65 10.08 -9.75 -6.47
C CYS A 65 10.88 -11.04 -6.71
N SER A 66 12.05 -10.95 -7.37
CA SER A 66 12.91 -12.11 -7.61
C SER A 66 13.43 -12.77 -6.33
N LEU A 67 13.54 -12.01 -5.23
CA LEU A 67 13.96 -12.46 -3.91
C LEU A 67 12.84 -13.15 -3.12
N MET A 68 11.61 -13.11 -3.59
CA MET A 68 10.43 -13.62 -2.88
C MET A 68 9.75 -14.78 -3.62
N GLN A 69 10.52 -15.63 -4.30
CA GLN A 69 9.99 -16.74 -5.10
C GLN A 69 9.92 -18.08 -4.35
N THR A 70 10.13 -18.08 -3.03
CA THR A 70 10.07 -19.28 -2.18
C THR A 70 9.27 -19.03 -0.91
N PRO A 71 8.68 -20.06 -0.26
CA PRO A 71 7.96 -19.88 1.02
C PRO A 71 8.82 -19.23 2.10
N VAL A 72 10.11 -19.54 2.17
CA VAL A 72 11.06 -18.94 3.12
C VAL A 72 11.29 -17.48 2.78
N GLY A 73 11.46 -17.14 1.49
CA GLY A 73 11.64 -15.76 1.04
C GLY A 73 10.45 -14.88 1.40
N ILE A 74 9.23 -15.29 1.07
CA ILE A 74 8.00 -14.55 1.41
C ILE A 74 7.85 -14.38 2.93
N ASN A 75 8.01 -15.47 3.69
CA ASN A 75 7.90 -15.43 5.15
C ASN A 75 8.91 -14.46 5.76
N THR A 76 10.17 -14.52 5.32
CA THR A 76 11.24 -13.64 5.80
C THR A 76 10.97 -12.17 5.46
N ALA A 77 10.51 -11.90 4.24
CA ALA A 77 10.17 -10.54 3.79
C ALA A 77 9.10 -9.90 4.70
N VAL A 78 7.99 -10.59 4.92
CA VAL A 78 6.90 -10.09 5.78
C VAL A 78 7.37 -9.91 7.22
N ARG A 79 8.06 -10.90 7.79
CA ARG A 79 8.60 -10.84 9.15
C ARG A 79 9.53 -9.64 9.35
N ASN A 80 10.45 -9.43 8.43
CA ASN A 80 11.43 -8.36 8.52
C ASN A 80 10.74 -6.99 8.39
N LEU A 81 9.84 -6.84 7.42
CA LEU A 81 9.09 -5.60 7.24
C LEU A 81 8.28 -5.25 8.49
N GLU A 82 7.54 -6.21 9.09
CA GLU A 82 6.82 -5.96 10.35
C GLU A 82 7.75 -5.51 11.48
N ALA A 83 8.93 -6.15 11.60
CA ALA A 83 9.91 -5.77 12.63
C ALA A 83 10.45 -4.35 12.43
N GLU A 84 10.70 -3.95 11.18
CA GLU A 84 11.16 -2.61 10.82
C GLU A 84 10.08 -1.55 11.08
N LEU A 85 8.83 -1.81 10.69
CA LEU A 85 7.70 -0.92 10.96
C LEU A 85 7.47 -0.74 12.47
N ALA A 86 7.56 -1.83 13.25
CA ALA A 86 7.49 -1.77 14.71
C ALA A 86 8.62 -0.92 15.31
N ALA A 87 9.85 -1.07 14.79
CA ALA A 87 11.00 -0.28 15.22
C ALA A 87 10.87 1.22 14.88
N GLN A 88 10.17 1.56 13.78
CA GLN A 88 9.80 2.92 13.43
C GLN A 88 8.68 3.50 14.32
N GLY A 89 8.02 2.67 15.13
CA GLY A 89 6.96 3.10 16.06
C GLY A 89 5.55 3.02 15.49
N LEU A 90 5.33 2.37 14.36
CA LEU A 90 3.99 2.12 13.86
C LEU A 90 3.23 1.20 14.82
N ILE A 91 1.94 1.46 14.97
CA ILE A 91 1.03 0.63 15.77
C ILE A 91 0.23 -0.32 14.88
N TYR A 92 0.03 0.04 13.60
CA TYR A 92 -0.70 -0.75 12.64
C TYR A 92 -0.22 -0.49 11.20
N ALA A 93 -0.21 -1.55 10.38
CA ALA A 93 0.05 -1.45 8.96
C ALA A 93 -0.81 -2.41 8.14
N GLU A 94 -1.18 -1.99 6.93
CA GLU A 94 -1.77 -2.86 5.91
C GLU A 94 -0.74 -3.08 4.81
N ILE A 95 -0.12 -4.26 4.83
CA ILE A 95 0.94 -4.64 3.90
C ILE A 95 0.31 -5.28 2.67
N ARG A 96 0.54 -4.72 1.49
CA ARG A 96 -0.01 -5.24 0.24
C ARG A 96 1.05 -5.84 -0.67
N PHE A 97 0.67 -6.83 -1.45
CA PHE A 97 1.49 -7.44 -2.48
C PHE A 97 0.65 -8.29 -3.43
N ALA A 98 1.19 -8.60 -4.62
CA ALA A 98 0.52 -9.41 -5.63
C ALA A 98 1.00 -10.87 -5.58
N PRO A 99 0.25 -11.84 -5.02
CA PRO A 99 0.72 -13.21 -4.88
C PRO A 99 1.03 -13.87 -6.23
N GLN A 100 0.37 -13.47 -7.30
CA GLN A 100 0.61 -13.95 -8.66
C GLN A 100 2.02 -13.66 -9.21
N LEU A 101 2.78 -12.73 -8.60
CA LEU A 101 4.14 -12.39 -9.01
C LEU A 101 5.22 -13.29 -8.38
N HIS A 102 4.84 -14.23 -7.52
CA HIS A 102 5.77 -15.06 -6.73
C HIS A 102 5.69 -16.54 -7.04
N LEU A 103 5.32 -16.90 -8.29
CA LEU A 103 5.05 -18.29 -8.71
C LEU A 103 6.20 -18.94 -9.50
N GLN A 104 7.31 -18.24 -9.73
CA GLN A 104 8.39 -18.69 -10.65
C GLN A 104 9.12 -19.97 -10.19
N LYS A 105 9.09 -20.26 -8.88
CA LYS A 105 9.71 -21.48 -8.31
C LYS A 105 8.66 -22.54 -7.94
N GLY A 106 7.47 -22.47 -8.54
CA GLY A 106 6.47 -23.54 -8.50
C GLY A 106 5.46 -23.46 -7.34
N MET A 107 5.46 -22.37 -6.54
CA MET A 107 4.34 -22.09 -5.62
C MET A 107 3.08 -21.74 -6.40
N ASN A 108 1.90 -22.05 -5.86
CA ASN A 108 0.64 -21.44 -6.24
C ASN A 108 0.33 -20.23 -5.34
N GLN A 109 -0.68 -19.42 -5.68
CA GLN A 109 -1.00 -18.20 -4.93
C GLN A 109 -1.41 -18.49 -3.47
N SER A 110 -2.12 -19.58 -3.20
CA SER A 110 -2.50 -19.97 -1.83
C SER A 110 -1.26 -20.30 -0.98
N GLU A 111 -0.26 -21.00 -1.52
CA GLU A 111 1.01 -21.28 -0.83
C GLU A 111 1.82 -20.00 -0.57
N VAL A 112 1.82 -19.06 -1.50
CA VAL A 112 2.44 -17.74 -1.33
C VAL A 112 1.78 -16.98 -0.17
N VAL A 113 0.45 -16.91 -0.15
CA VAL A 113 -0.29 -16.21 0.93
C VAL A 113 -0.14 -16.92 2.27
N ALA A 114 -0.15 -18.25 2.29
CA ALA A 114 0.11 -19.02 3.53
C ALA A 114 1.50 -18.72 4.10
N ALA A 115 2.53 -18.59 3.24
CA ALA A 115 3.88 -18.23 3.66
C ALA A 115 3.95 -16.79 4.21
N ALA A 116 3.24 -15.84 3.58
CA ALA A 116 3.13 -14.46 4.03
C ALA A 116 2.46 -14.38 5.41
N VAL A 117 1.29 -15.01 5.57
CA VAL A 117 0.56 -15.06 6.86
C VAL A 117 1.42 -15.69 7.97
N LYS A 118 2.21 -16.72 7.66
CA LYS A 118 3.14 -17.31 8.63
C LYS A 118 4.27 -16.35 9.05
N GLY A 119 4.62 -15.38 8.21
CA GLY A 119 5.61 -14.33 8.53
C GLY A 119 5.09 -13.28 9.50
N MET A 120 3.76 -13.09 9.55
CA MET A 120 3.11 -12.09 10.40
C MET A 120 3.18 -12.42 11.90
N GLY A 121 2.97 -11.39 12.72
CA GLY A 121 2.74 -11.53 14.16
C GLY A 121 3.97 -11.92 14.99
N GLN A 122 5.17 -11.77 14.42
CA GLN A 122 6.42 -12.01 15.13
C GLN A 122 7.02 -10.74 15.76
N SER A 123 6.37 -9.60 15.56
CA SER A 123 6.70 -8.30 16.14
C SER A 123 5.56 -7.77 17.02
N THR A 124 5.74 -6.58 17.59
CA THR A 124 4.66 -5.88 18.34
C THR A 124 3.67 -5.15 17.45
N LEU A 125 3.95 -5.07 16.15
CA LEU A 125 3.07 -4.45 15.16
C LEU A 125 1.79 -5.28 15.00
N LYS A 126 0.64 -4.63 14.95
CA LYS A 126 -0.56 -5.25 14.40
C LYS A 126 -0.61 -4.97 12.90
N SER A 127 -0.89 -5.98 12.10
CA SER A 127 -0.89 -5.85 10.64
C SER A 127 -1.99 -6.67 9.99
N THR A 128 -2.28 -6.33 8.75
CA THR A 128 -3.21 -7.05 7.87
C THR A 128 -2.62 -7.10 6.47
N LEU A 129 -2.78 -8.20 5.76
CA LEU A 129 -2.38 -8.31 4.35
C LEU A 129 -3.52 -7.86 3.43
N ILE A 130 -3.17 -7.18 2.34
CA ILE A 130 -4.04 -6.89 1.20
C ILE A 130 -3.46 -7.59 -0.03
N LEU A 131 -4.27 -8.37 -0.74
CA LEU A 131 -3.81 -9.07 -1.93
C LEU A 131 -4.12 -8.25 -3.19
N CYS A 132 -3.07 -7.89 -3.94
CA CYS A 132 -3.22 -7.09 -5.16
C CYS A 132 -3.57 -7.96 -6.37
N CYS A 133 -4.70 -7.66 -7.00
CA CYS A 133 -4.90 -7.92 -8.42
C CYS A 133 -4.02 -6.96 -9.20
N MET A 134 -3.50 -7.41 -10.35
CA MET A 134 -2.59 -6.61 -11.17
C MET A 134 -3.23 -6.15 -12.46
N ARG A 135 -3.01 -4.89 -12.81
CA ARG A 135 -3.33 -4.37 -14.14
C ARG A 135 -2.44 -5.01 -15.19
N GLY A 136 -3.02 -5.55 -16.25
CA GLY A 136 -2.29 -6.25 -17.31
C GLY A 136 -3.22 -6.86 -18.35
N LYS A 137 -2.69 -7.41 -19.44
CA LYS A 137 -3.48 -7.97 -20.56
C LYS A 137 -3.90 -9.41 -20.35
N ASP A 138 -2.99 -10.25 -19.87
CA ASP A 138 -3.15 -11.71 -19.91
C ASP A 138 -3.17 -12.31 -18.49
N ASN A 139 -3.54 -11.52 -17.49
CA ASN A 139 -3.52 -11.90 -16.08
C ASN A 139 -4.90 -12.00 -15.43
N HIS A 140 -5.96 -11.96 -16.21
CA HIS A 140 -7.33 -11.99 -15.72
C HIS A 140 -7.63 -13.20 -14.81
N GLU A 141 -7.31 -14.42 -15.27
CA GLU A 141 -7.51 -15.63 -14.48
C GLU A 141 -6.64 -15.64 -13.20
N ALA A 142 -5.42 -15.12 -13.27
CA ALA A 142 -4.57 -14.97 -12.10
C ALA A 142 -5.17 -13.97 -11.09
N ASN A 143 -5.79 -12.89 -11.55
CA ASN A 143 -6.53 -11.95 -10.70
C ASN A 143 -7.75 -12.60 -10.04
N LEU A 144 -8.54 -13.38 -10.79
CA LEU A 144 -9.65 -14.13 -10.23
C LEU A 144 -9.20 -15.15 -9.17
N GLU A 145 -8.05 -15.81 -9.39
CA GLU A 145 -7.43 -16.68 -8.39
C GLU A 145 -7.02 -15.88 -7.15
N THR A 146 -6.39 -14.69 -7.31
CA THR A 146 -6.03 -13.81 -6.19
C THR A 146 -7.24 -13.51 -5.30
N ILE A 147 -8.41 -13.20 -5.88
CA ILE A 147 -9.63 -12.93 -5.12
C ILE A 147 -10.13 -14.20 -4.39
N ARG A 148 -10.10 -15.39 -5.04
CA ARG A 148 -10.49 -16.65 -4.40
C ARG A 148 -9.57 -16.99 -3.23
N VAL A 149 -8.26 -16.79 -3.40
CA VAL A 149 -7.27 -16.97 -2.33
C VAL A 149 -7.47 -15.95 -1.22
N ALA A 150 -7.77 -14.69 -1.54
CA ALA A 150 -8.12 -13.70 -0.53
C ALA A 150 -9.33 -14.15 0.32
N LYS A 151 -10.34 -14.79 -0.31
CA LYS A 151 -11.48 -15.36 0.43
C LYS A 151 -11.08 -16.49 1.37
N GLU A 152 -10.15 -17.35 0.95
CA GLU A 152 -9.65 -18.46 1.77
C GLU A 152 -8.99 -17.97 3.06
N PHE A 153 -8.22 -16.87 2.98
CA PHE A 153 -7.47 -16.29 4.09
C PHE A 153 -8.14 -15.09 4.77
N LEU A 154 -9.36 -14.72 4.35
CA LEU A 154 -10.09 -13.59 4.92
C LEU A 154 -10.32 -13.78 6.43
N GLY A 155 -9.87 -12.80 7.23
CA GLY A 155 -9.89 -12.87 8.69
C GLY A 155 -8.84 -13.82 9.30
N LYS A 156 -7.93 -14.37 8.48
CA LYS A 156 -6.80 -15.21 8.90
C LYS A 156 -5.46 -14.60 8.50
N GLY A 157 -5.37 -13.27 8.58
CA GLY A 157 -4.21 -12.49 8.16
C GLY A 157 -4.48 -11.61 6.92
N VAL A 158 -5.41 -12.00 6.05
CA VAL A 158 -5.86 -11.18 4.91
C VAL A 158 -7.13 -10.43 5.28
N GLY A 159 -7.18 -9.13 4.98
CA GLY A 159 -8.33 -8.24 5.25
C GLY A 159 -9.03 -7.73 4.00
N ALA A 160 -8.34 -7.64 2.86
CA ALA A 160 -8.89 -7.03 1.67
C ALA A 160 -8.16 -7.46 0.38
N VAL A 161 -8.67 -7.01 -0.76
CA VAL A 161 -7.98 -7.02 -2.05
C VAL A 161 -7.80 -5.60 -2.59
N ASP A 162 -6.92 -5.45 -3.57
CA ASP A 162 -6.61 -4.20 -4.24
C ASP A 162 -6.47 -4.42 -5.76
N LEU A 163 -6.45 -3.36 -6.55
CA LEU A 163 -6.04 -3.35 -7.96
C LEU A 163 -4.87 -2.39 -8.12
N ALA A 164 -3.69 -2.92 -8.43
CA ALA A 164 -2.45 -2.17 -8.54
C ALA A 164 -1.80 -2.29 -9.93
N GLY A 165 -0.77 -1.50 -10.19
CA GLY A 165 0.03 -1.52 -11.43
C GLY A 165 -0.25 -0.35 -12.36
N ALA A 166 0.11 -0.46 -13.63
CA ALA A 166 0.18 0.62 -14.62
C ALA A 166 -1.21 1.17 -15.00
N GLU A 167 -1.75 2.08 -14.17
CA GLU A 167 -3.10 2.64 -14.30
C GLU A 167 -3.35 3.29 -15.66
N ALA A 168 -2.41 4.10 -16.15
CA ALA A 168 -2.56 4.81 -17.42
C ALA A 168 -2.61 3.88 -18.65
N LEU A 169 -2.08 2.64 -18.53
CA LEU A 169 -2.08 1.66 -19.62
C LEU A 169 -3.29 0.71 -19.57
N PHE A 170 -3.86 0.51 -18.38
CA PHE A 170 -4.94 -0.43 -18.13
C PHE A 170 -6.01 0.23 -17.25
N PRO A 171 -7.04 0.86 -17.89
CA PRO A 171 -8.06 1.62 -17.20
C PRO A 171 -8.81 0.81 -16.15
N THR A 172 -9.22 1.45 -15.06
CA THR A 172 -9.99 0.81 -13.97
C THR A 172 -11.26 0.12 -14.50
N ALA A 173 -11.89 0.69 -15.53
CA ALA A 173 -13.11 0.14 -16.12
C ALA A 173 -12.98 -1.29 -16.63
N ASP A 174 -11.78 -1.74 -17.00
CA ASP A 174 -11.55 -3.06 -17.58
C ASP A 174 -11.56 -4.19 -16.51
N PHE A 175 -11.68 -3.84 -15.22
CA PHE A 175 -11.55 -4.77 -14.09
C PHE A 175 -12.83 -4.88 -13.23
N GLU A 176 -13.99 -4.47 -13.75
CA GLU A 176 -15.26 -4.46 -13.01
C GLU A 176 -15.63 -5.83 -12.44
N ASP A 177 -15.47 -6.89 -13.21
CA ASP A 177 -15.84 -8.25 -12.83
C ASP A 177 -15.05 -8.80 -11.63
N LEU A 178 -13.82 -8.35 -11.43
CA LEU A 178 -13.03 -8.67 -10.25
C LEU A 178 -13.71 -8.15 -8.97
N PHE A 179 -14.23 -6.92 -9.00
CA PHE A 179 -14.89 -6.31 -7.84
C PHE A 179 -16.34 -6.78 -7.67
N VAL A 180 -17.00 -7.22 -8.75
CA VAL A 180 -18.25 -7.98 -8.66
C VAL A 180 -18.01 -9.27 -7.87
N LEU A 181 -16.99 -10.04 -8.22
CA LEU A 181 -16.63 -11.28 -7.50
C LEU A 181 -16.21 -10.99 -6.05
N ALA A 182 -15.37 -9.97 -5.80
CA ALA A 182 -14.97 -9.61 -4.44
C ALA A 182 -16.19 -9.27 -3.56
N LYS A 183 -17.14 -8.51 -4.11
CA LYS A 183 -18.39 -8.15 -3.44
C LYS A 183 -19.27 -9.37 -3.17
N GLU A 184 -19.43 -10.28 -4.12
CA GLU A 184 -20.20 -11.52 -3.95
C GLU A 184 -19.60 -12.40 -2.86
N LEU A 185 -18.28 -12.45 -2.74
CA LEU A 185 -17.55 -13.18 -1.71
C LEU A 185 -17.48 -12.44 -0.37
N GLY A 186 -17.95 -11.19 -0.30
CA GLY A 186 -17.92 -10.36 0.91
C GLY A 186 -16.49 -9.97 1.32
N ILE A 187 -15.59 -9.77 0.35
CA ILE A 187 -14.21 -9.33 0.58
C ILE A 187 -14.16 -7.81 0.49
N PRO A 188 -13.65 -7.08 1.52
CA PRO A 188 -13.37 -5.66 1.42
C PRO A 188 -12.31 -5.36 0.34
N TYR A 189 -12.31 -4.15 -0.19
CA TYR A 189 -11.32 -3.75 -1.19
C TYR A 189 -11.03 -2.25 -1.19
N THR A 190 -9.82 -1.92 -1.60
CA THR A 190 -9.36 -0.61 -2.07
C THR A 190 -9.02 -0.73 -3.55
N ILE A 191 -8.82 0.39 -4.25
CA ILE A 191 -8.46 0.40 -5.68
C ILE A 191 -7.51 1.56 -5.89
N HIS A 192 -6.29 1.30 -6.43
CA HIS A 192 -5.45 2.37 -6.97
C HIS A 192 -6.21 3.04 -8.10
N ALA A 193 -6.57 4.30 -7.93
CA ALA A 193 -7.29 5.07 -8.93
C ALA A 193 -7.01 6.57 -8.77
N GLY A 194 -6.87 7.28 -9.89
CA GLY A 194 -6.56 8.70 -9.88
C GLY A 194 -5.14 9.00 -9.41
N GLU A 195 -4.20 8.12 -9.71
CA GLU A 195 -2.76 8.33 -9.62
C GLU A 195 -2.21 8.75 -10.99
N ALA A 196 -2.12 7.81 -11.93
CA ALA A 196 -1.61 8.06 -13.28
C ALA A 196 -2.73 8.31 -14.30
N ASP A 197 -3.97 7.90 -14.02
CA ASP A 197 -5.17 8.22 -14.80
C ASP A 197 -6.00 9.30 -14.09
N GLY A 198 -6.98 9.89 -14.80
CA GLY A 198 -7.77 11.02 -14.34
C GLY A 198 -8.90 10.66 -13.36
N PRO A 199 -9.81 11.66 -13.09
CA PRO A 199 -10.98 11.47 -12.23
C PRO A 199 -11.89 10.31 -12.65
N GLU A 200 -11.93 9.96 -13.92
CA GLU A 200 -12.73 8.87 -14.47
C GLU A 200 -12.39 7.52 -13.83
N SER A 201 -11.11 7.28 -13.55
CA SER A 201 -10.64 6.08 -12.84
C SER A 201 -11.23 6.00 -11.44
N VAL A 202 -11.26 7.13 -10.71
CA VAL A 202 -11.86 7.20 -9.38
C VAL A 202 -13.37 7.01 -9.43
N TYR A 203 -14.05 7.62 -10.41
CA TYR A 203 -15.49 7.39 -10.61
C TYR A 203 -15.79 5.90 -10.80
N LYS A 204 -14.99 5.19 -11.60
CA LYS A 204 -15.16 3.74 -11.81
C LYS A 204 -14.95 2.95 -10.55
N ALA A 205 -13.91 3.27 -9.77
CA ALA A 205 -13.69 2.62 -8.48
C ALA A 205 -14.88 2.82 -7.52
N LEU A 206 -15.49 4.01 -7.49
CA LEU A 206 -16.70 4.28 -6.70
C LEU A 206 -17.93 3.54 -7.23
N GLU A 207 -18.10 3.42 -8.55
CA GLU A 207 -19.17 2.62 -9.17
C GLU A 207 -19.06 1.14 -8.80
N PHE A 208 -17.86 0.61 -8.72
CA PHE A 208 -17.60 -0.75 -8.24
C PHE A 208 -17.93 -0.90 -6.74
N GLY A 209 -17.99 0.20 -5.99
CA GLY A 209 -18.37 0.24 -4.57
C GLY A 209 -17.21 0.38 -3.61
N ALA A 210 -16.03 0.76 -4.08
CA ALA A 210 -14.88 1.03 -3.22
C ALA A 210 -15.20 2.12 -2.18
N LYS A 211 -14.76 1.90 -0.94
CA LYS A 211 -14.88 2.86 0.17
C LYS A 211 -13.54 3.49 0.54
N ARG A 212 -12.48 2.97 -0.04
CA ARG A 212 -11.11 3.50 0.01
C ARG A 212 -10.56 3.53 -1.41
N ILE A 213 -9.74 4.54 -1.69
CA ILE A 213 -9.10 4.74 -3.00
C ILE A 213 -7.59 4.92 -2.74
N GLY A 214 -6.78 4.08 -3.35
CA GLY A 214 -5.33 4.25 -3.38
C GLY A 214 -4.99 5.52 -4.16
N HIS A 215 -4.17 6.39 -3.59
CA HIS A 215 -3.84 7.73 -4.06
C HIS A 215 -5.06 8.65 -4.20
N GLY A 216 -5.75 8.62 -5.31
CA GLY A 216 -6.92 9.46 -5.58
C GLY A 216 -6.61 10.94 -5.76
N VAL A 217 -5.35 11.34 -5.91
CA VAL A 217 -4.91 12.74 -5.91
C VAL A 217 -5.45 13.53 -7.10
N ARG A 218 -5.71 12.88 -8.23
CA ARG A 218 -6.28 13.51 -9.43
C ARG A 218 -7.79 13.77 -9.32
N SER A 219 -8.44 13.33 -8.24
CA SER A 219 -9.83 13.73 -7.96
C SER A 219 -10.02 15.24 -7.89
N LEU A 220 -8.96 16.01 -7.58
CA LEU A 220 -8.99 17.48 -7.56
C LEU A 220 -9.21 18.12 -8.93
N GLU A 221 -9.07 17.39 -10.01
CA GLU A 221 -9.35 17.87 -11.37
C GLU A 221 -10.87 18.00 -11.63
N ASP A 222 -11.72 17.39 -10.76
CA ASP A 222 -13.18 17.44 -10.84
C ASP A 222 -13.83 17.80 -9.49
N GLY A 223 -14.37 19.01 -9.40
CA GLY A 223 -15.05 19.48 -8.18
C GLY A 223 -16.30 18.69 -7.81
N ALA A 224 -17.01 18.05 -8.76
CA ALA A 224 -18.16 17.21 -8.48
C ALA A 224 -17.71 15.89 -7.84
N LEU A 225 -16.58 15.32 -8.27
CA LEU A 225 -15.98 14.16 -7.66
C LEU A 225 -15.57 14.42 -6.21
N ILE A 226 -14.92 15.56 -5.94
CA ILE A 226 -14.56 15.97 -4.58
C ILE A 226 -15.79 16.04 -3.66
N GLN A 227 -16.89 16.66 -4.13
CA GLN A 227 -18.14 16.70 -3.37
C GLN A 227 -18.71 15.30 -3.10
N ARG A 228 -18.63 14.41 -4.08
CA ARG A 228 -19.08 13.01 -3.94
C ARG A 228 -18.24 12.25 -2.92
N LEU A 229 -16.90 12.35 -2.99
CA LEU A 229 -15.98 11.71 -2.04
C LEU A 229 -16.28 12.14 -0.60
N ALA A 230 -16.46 13.44 -0.37
CA ALA A 230 -16.81 13.97 0.94
C ALA A 230 -18.19 13.48 1.42
N ALA A 231 -19.22 13.56 0.55
CA ALA A 231 -20.60 13.17 0.90
C ALA A 231 -20.75 11.67 1.19
N GLU A 232 -20.02 10.81 0.45
CA GLU A 232 -20.03 9.36 0.64
C GLU A 232 -19.05 8.87 1.73
N GLY A 233 -18.24 9.78 2.30
CA GLY A 233 -17.24 9.47 3.34
C GLY A 233 -16.12 8.54 2.86
N ILE A 234 -15.76 8.66 1.57
CA ILE A 234 -14.67 7.89 0.96
C ILE A 234 -13.33 8.36 1.52
N THR A 235 -12.43 7.42 1.77
CA THR A 235 -11.08 7.72 2.24
C THR A 235 -10.07 7.58 1.10
N LEU A 236 -9.24 8.62 0.90
CA LEU A 236 -8.10 8.57 -0.02
C LEU A 236 -6.82 8.18 0.75
N GLU A 237 -6.08 7.23 0.21
CA GLU A 237 -4.80 6.76 0.75
C GLU A 237 -3.66 7.54 0.07
N LEU A 238 -3.37 8.76 0.56
CA LEU A 238 -2.38 9.63 -0.05
C LEU A 238 -0.97 9.11 0.19
N CYS A 239 -0.12 9.13 -0.84
CA CYS A 239 1.28 8.70 -0.84
C CYS A 239 2.17 9.82 -1.38
N PRO A 240 2.49 10.85 -0.58
CA PRO A 240 3.09 12.09 -1.08
C PRO A 240 4.41 11.90 -1.80
N THR A 241 5.38 11.22 -1.17
CA THR A 241 6.70 11.03 -1.79
C THR A 241 6.62 10.21 -3.08
N SER A 242 5.79 9.16 -3.13
CA SER A 242 5.56 8.38 -4.35
C SER A 242 4.98 9.25 -5.47
N ASN A 243 3.97 10.07 -5.15
CA ASN A 243 3.36 10.98 -6.13
C ASN A 243 4.34 12.07 -6.64
N LEU A 244 5.30 12.50 -5.83
CA LEU A 244 6.38 13.36 -6.29
C LEU A 244 7.36 12.59 -7.19
N ASN A 245 7.73 11.36 -6.81
CA ASN A 245 8.63 10.52 -7.59
C ASN A 245 8.07 10.16 -8.97
N THR A 246 6.75 9.99 -9.07
CA THR A 246 6.05 9.76 -10.35
C THR A 246 5.72 11.05 -11.11
N SER A 247 6.30 12.20 -10.68
CA SER A 247 6.15 13.51 -11.31
C SER A 247 4.72 14.07 -11.34
N MET A 248 3.85 13.60 -10.44
CA MET A 248 2.49 14.11 -10.31
C MET A 248 2.45 15.50 -9.67
N PHE A 249 3.42 15.81 -8.80
CA PHE A 249 3.57 17.11 -8.15
C PHE A 249 5.03 17.53 -8.11
N GLU A 250 5.28 18.84 -8.17
CA GLU A 250 6.64 19.40 -8.18
C GLU A 250 7.28 19.43 -6.80
N SER A 251 6.48 19.53 -5.73
CA SER A 251 6.97 19.61 -4.36
C SER A 251 5.87 19.32 -3.32
N TYR A 252 6.28 19.09 -2.07
CA TYR A 252 5.35 18.89 -0.95
C TYR A 252 4.52 20.13 -0.62
N GLU A 253 5.01 21.36 -0.92
CA GLU A 253 4.29 22.61 -0.67
C GLU A 253 3.04 22.74 -1.53
N VAL A 254 3.07 22.18 -2.74
CA VAL A 254 1.91 22.20 -3.65
C VAL A 254 1.07 20.91 -3.56
N TYR A 255 1.50 19.96 -2.75
CA TYR A 255 0.77 18.70 -2.57
C TYR A 255 -0.62 18.95 -1.96
N PRO A 256 -1.68 18.35 -2.49
CA PRO A 256 -3.05 18.84 -2.28
C PRO A 256 -3.72 18.41 -0.96
N LEU A 257 -3.00 17.86 0.01
CA LEU A 257 -3.56 17.33 1.25
C LEU A 257 -4.56 18.29 1.92
N ARG A 258 -4.15 19.55 2.15
CA ARG A 258 -4.99 20.53 2.87
C ARG A 258 -6.22 20.93 2.07
N LYS A 259 -6.14 20.98 0.74
CA LYS A 259 -7.30 21.24 -0.13
C LYS A 259 -8.36 20.14 0.00
N LEU A 260 -7.92 18.87 0.07
CA LEU A 260 -8.81 17.73 0.28
C LEU A 260 -9.46 17.78 1.68
N MET A 261 -8.66 18.09 2.72
CA MET A 261 -9.17 18.24 4.08
C MET A 261 -10.18 19.38 4.19
N GLU A 262 -9.92 20.54 3.60
CA GLU A 262 -10.84 21.70 3.55
C GLU A 262 -12.16 21.36 2.84
N ALA A 263 -12.11 20.48 1.86
CA ALA A 263 -13.28 19.93 1.19
C ALA A 263 -13.98 18.80 1.97
N ALA A 264 -13.55 18.52 3.21
CA ALA A 264 -14.05 17.45 4.06
C ALA A 264 -13.89 16.03 3.48
N VAL A 265 -12.95 15.81 2.56
CA VAL A 265 -12.58 14.48 2.10
C VAL A 265 -11.72 13.82 3.17
N LYS A 266 -12.03 12.58 3.52
CA LYS A 266 -11.18 11.80 4.43
C LYS A 266 -9.89 11.41 3.73
N VAL A 267 -8.76 11.69 4.35
CA VAL A 267 -7.44 11.35 3.81
C VAL A 267 -6.60 10.66 4.86
N THR A 268 -5.69 9.80 4.42
CA THR A 268 -4.60 9.21 5.21
C THR A 268 -3.28 9.52 4.53
N VAL A 269 -2.17 9.44 5.26
CA VAL A 269 -0.82 9.62 4.73
C VAL A 269 -0.08 8.31 4.88
N ASN A 270 0.47 7.81 3.78
CA ASN A 270 1.05 6.48 3.65
C ASN A 270 2.36 6.53 2.88
N THR A 271 3.14 5.46 2.93
CA THR A 271 4.47 5.41 2.30
C THR A 271 4.47 4.86 0.88
N ASP A 272 3.46 4.07 0.53
CA ASP A 272 3.40 3.31 -0.71
C ASP A 272 4.57 2.30 -0.82
N ASN A 273 5.80 2.79 -0.99
CA ASN A 273 7.00 1.99 -1.20
C ASN A 273 8.18 2.60 -0.44
N MET A 274 8.40 2.19 0.80
CA MET A 274 9.40 2.81 1.68
C MET A 274 10.81 2.82 1.08
N THR A 275 11.23 1.70 0.50
CA THR A 275 12.59 1.58 -0.05
C THR A 275 12.70 2.22 -1.42
N VAL A 276 11.73 1.99 -2.32
CA VAL A 276 11.74 2.58 -3.66
C VAL A 276 11.70 4.09 -3.59
N SER A 277 10.86 4.66 -2.74
CA SER A 277 10.70 6.11 -2.54
C SER A 277 11.64 6.70 -1.49
N ASN A 278 12.40 5.87 -0.77
CA ASN A 278 13.28 6.30 0.32
C ASN A 278 12.55 7.17 1.36
N THR A 279 11.46 6.66 1.92
CA THR A 279 10.60 7.39 2.86
C THR A 279 10.13 6.51 4.03
N THR A 280 9.55 7.12 5.04
CA THR A 280 8.84 6.50 6.17
C THR A 280 7.60 7.31 6.49
N VAL A 281 6.62 6.75 7.19
CA VAL A 281 5.43 7.51 7.62
C VAL A 281 5.81 8.77 8.38
N ALA A 282 6.83 8.70 9.25
CA ALA A 282 7.30 9.85 10.01
C ALA A 282 7.89 10.95 9.12
N GLU A 283 8.58 10.57 8.04
CA GLU A 283 9.11 11.53 7.07
C GLU A 283 8.01 12.12 6.20
N GLU A 284 7.04 11.34 5.73
CA GLU A 284 5.87 11.86 5.02
C GLU A 284 5.14 12.94 5.83
N LEU A 285 4.83 12.67 7.10
CA LEU A 285 4.17 13.63 7.98
C LEU A 285 5.02 14.89 8.20
N LYS A 286 6.35 14.73 8.27
CA LYS A 286 7.31 15.84 8.43
C LYS A 286 7.40 16.69 7.16
N HIS A 287 7.50 16.06 5.99
CA HIS A 287 7.57 16.76 4.69
C HIS A 287 6.32 17.59 4.43
N LEU A 288 5.16 17.12 4.84
CA LEU A 288 3.89 17.83 4.76
C LEU A 288 3.72 18.92 5.84
N ALA A 289 4.68 19.03 6.77
CA ALA A 289 4.66 19.97 7.89
C ALA A 289 3.32 19.97 8.65
N LEU A 290 2.82 18.76 8.98
CA LEU A 290 1.52 18.61 9.65
C LEU A 290 1.59 19.05 11.11
N SER A 291 0.53 19.73 11.57
CA SER A 291 0.31 20.01 12.98
C SER A 291 -0.05 18.73 13.76
N LYS A 292 0.03 18.79 15.09
CA LYS A 292 -0.40 17.68 15.96
C LYS A 292 -1.86 17.29 15.71
N GLU A 293 -2.72 18.27 15.52
CA GLU A 293 -4.15 18.09 15.24
C GLU A 293 -4.39 17.42 13.88
N GLU A 294 -3.64 17.84 12.85
CA GLU A 294 -3.70 17.21 11.52
C GLU A 294 -3.21 15.77 11.59
N MET A 295 -2.09 15.49 12.26
CA MET A 295 -1.59 14.11 12.46
C MET A 295 -2.59 13.24 13.22
N HIS A 296 -3.24 13.78 14.27
CA HIS A 296 -4.30 13.07 15.00
C HIS A 296 -5.48 12.73 14.08
N LEU A 297 -5.93 13.70 13.26
CA LEU A 297 -7.00 13.46 12.29
C LEU A 297 -6.61 12.36 11.28
N MET A 298 -5.37 12.38 10.74
CA MET A 298 -4.90 11.34 9.83
C MET A 298 -4.91 9.95 10.49
N ALA A 299 -4.42 9.84 11.72
CA ALA A 299 -4.43 8.58 12.47
C ALA A 299 -5.87 8.07 12.72
N LYS A 300 -6.81 8.95 13.07
CA LYS A 300 -8.23 8.59 13.24
C LYS A 300 -8.87 8.12 11.93
N ASN A 301 -8.64 8.85 10.83
CA ASN A 301 -9.12 8.44 9.52
C ASN A 301 -8.56 7.06 9.14
N ALA A 302 -7.26 6.82 9.37
CA ALA A 302 -6.63 5.55 9.08
C ALA A 302 -7.25 4.40 9.90
N VAL A 303 -7.47 4.58 11.19
CA VAL A 303 -8.13 3.57 12.03
C VAL A 303 -9.56 3.31 11.55
N GLU A 304 -10.34 4.35 11.23
CA GLU A 304 -11.70 4.18 10.74
C GLU A 304 -11.74 3.41 9.43
N ALA A 305 -10.83 3.73 8.50
CA ALA A 305 -10.77 3.14 7.17
C ALA A 305 -10.10 1.75 7.13
N SER A 306 -9.38 1.33 8.18
CA SER A 306 -8.63 0.07 8.19
C SER A 306 -9.51 -1.17 7.95
N PHE A 307 -8.93 -2.17 7.28
CA PHE A 307 -9.56 -3.48 6.99
C PHE A 307 -9.26 -4.53 8.07
N THR A 308 -9.11 -4.09 9.31
CA THR A 308 -8.88 -4.99 10.45
C THR A 308 -10.20 -5.42 11.12
N ASP A 309 -10.11 -6.38 12.05
CA ASP A 309 -11.25 -6.80 12.86
C ASP A 309 -11.69 -5.73 13.88
N ALA A 310 -12.89 -5.92 14.43
CA ALA A 310 -13.50 -4.95 15.34
C ALA A 310 -12.70 -4.78 16.65
N GLU A 311 -12.10 -5.84 17.20
CA GLU A 311 -11.31 -5.80 18.43
C GLU A 311 -10.04 -5.00 18.22
N THR A 312 -9.31 -5.28 17.13
CA THR A 312 -8.11 -4.52 16.74
C THR A 312 -8.46 -3.06 16.48
N LYS A 313 -9.58 -2.78 15.82
CA LYS A 313 -10.02 -1.40 15.55
C LYS A 313 -10.30 -0.61 16.83
N GLU A 314 -10.95 -1.20 17.82
CA GLU A 314 -11.20 -0.53 19.10
C GLU A 314 -9.86 -0.30 19.86
N TRP A 315 -8.97 -1.27 19.89
CA TRP A 315 -7.65 -1.09 20.47
C TRP A 315 -6.86 0.04 19.78
N LEU A 316 -6.92 0.12 18.45
CA LEU A 316 -6.26 1.20 17.68
C LEU A 316 -6.83 2.58 18.04
N LYS A 317 -8.15 2.70 18.21
CA LYS A 317 -8.77 3.96 18.64
C LYS A 317 -8.24 4.42 20.01
N GLU A 318 -8.16 3.50 20.98
CA GLU A 318 -7.64 3.78 22.30
C GLU A 318 -6.15 4.20 22.25
N GLU A 319 -5.32 3.52 21.47
CA GLU A 319 -3.90 3.85 21.31
C GLU A 319 -3.70 5.21 20.62
N VAL A 320 -4.51 5.54 19.61
CA VAL A 320 -4.48 6.85 18.97
C VAL A 320 -4.81 7.95 19.96
N GLU A 321 -5.94 7.86 20.69
CA GLU A 321 -6.32 8.88 21.65
C GLU A 321 -5.25 9.03 22.76
N LYS A 322 -4.73 7.93 23.29
CA LYS A 322 -3.69 7.94 24.33
C LYS A 322 -2.39 8.62 23.90
N ARG A 323 -1.99 8.50 22.64
CA ARG A 323 -0.73 9.06 22.15
C ARG A 323 -0.85 10.50 21.65
N PHE A 324 -2.06 10.99 21.44
CA PHE A 324 -2.30 12.37 21.03
C PHE A 324 -2.80 13.29 22.18
N LEU A 325 -3.16 12.73 23.34
CA LEU A 325 -3.44 13.50 24.57
C LEU A 325 -2.14 14.04 25.18
#